data_03a16d82a6aa5ecbb63ca589377f04ba
#
_entry.id   03a16d82a6aa5ecbb63ca589377f04ba
#
_cell.length_a   1.000
_cell.length_b   1.000
_cell.length_c   1.000
_cell.angle_alpha   90.00
_cell.angle_beta   90.00
_cell.angle_gamma   90.00
#
_symmetry.space_group_name_H-M   'P 1'
#
loop_
_entity.id
_entity.type
_entity.pdbx_description
1 polymer ?
#
loop_
_entity_poly.entity_id
_entity_poly.type
_entity_poly.pdbx_seq_one_letter_code
_entity_poly.pdbx_strand_id
1 'polypeptide(L)' 'MGRRRLRLIFGPALVTEPVIYQLGRRFEIVTNIRRADVTRDHGWVLLEVSGEPDELDRGVEFLESKGVKVEPAEGDVVE' A
#
# COMPACT_ATOMS: atom_id res chain seq x y z
N MET A 1 -10.24 13.48 7.61
CA MET A 1 -9.44 12.73 6.65
C MET A 1 -8.20 12.20 7.36
N GLY A 2 -7.90 10.93 7.15
CA GLY A 2 -6.78 10.31 7.82
C GLY A 2 -5.61 10.06 6.88
N ARG A 3 -4.50 9.70 7.50
CA ARG A 3 -3.28 9.39 6.77
C ARG A 3 -2.59 8.24 7.48
N ARG A 4 -2.12 7.27 6.69
CA ARG A 4 -1.40 6.12 7.24
C ARG A 4 -0.18 5.84 6.39
N ARG A 5 0.83 5.26 7.01
CA ARG A 5 1.98 4.73 6.29
C ARG A 5 1.98 3.23 6.44
N LEU A 6 2.12 2.57 5.30
CA LEU A 6 2.01 1.12 5.21
C LEU A 6 3.24 0.59 4.51
N ARG A 7 3.73 -0.54 4.99
CA ARG A 7 4.74 -1.28 4.25
C ARG A 7 4.03 -2.42 3.54
N LEU A 8 4.13 -2.42 2.22
CA LEU A 8 3.53 -3.45 1.39
C LEU A 8 4.60 -4.39 0.93
N ILE A 9 4.37 -5.69 1.07
CA ILE A 9 5.34 -6.69 0.66
C ILE A 9 4.68 -7.58 -0.37
N PHE A 10 5.35 -7.70 -1.52
CA PHE A 10 4.82 -8.42 -2.68
C PHE A 10 5.66 -9.65 -2.95
N GLY A 11 4.98 -10.77 -3.20
CA GLY A 11 5.64 -11.95 -3.72
C GLY A 11 5.74 -11.93 -5.23
N PRO A 12 6.30 -12.99 -5.82
CA PRO A 12 6.54 -13.02 -7.26
C PRO A 12 5.30 -12.79 -8.11
N ALA A 13 4.16 -13.32 -7.69
CA ALA A 13 2.95 -13.21 -8.49
C ALA A 13 2.43 -11.80 -8.56
N LEU A 14 2.77 -10.96 -7.59
CA LEU A 14 2.20 -9.63 -7.49
C LEU A 14 3.14 -8.52 -7.93
N VAL A 15 4.40 -8.84 -8.14
CA VAL A 15 5.37 -7.81 -8.50
C VAL A 15 4.99 -7.13 -9.81
N THR A 16 4.37 -7.85 -10.72
CA THR A 16 3.99 -7.32 -12.01
C THR A 16 2.57 -6.77 -12.04
N GLU A 17 1.83 -6.89 -10.97
CA GLU A 17 0.46 -6.41 -10.95
C GLU A 17 0.41 -4.99 -10.40
N PRO A 18 -0.29 -4.06 -11.06
CA PRO A 18 -0.29 -2.65 -10.61
C PRO A 18 -1.25 -2.42 -9.46
N VAL A 19 -0.98 -3.04 -8.31
CA VAL A 19 -1.93 -3.01 -7.19
C VAL A 19 -2.07 -1.62 -6.59
N ILE A 20 -1.00 -0.81 -6.58
CA ILE A 20 -1.10 0.53 -6.02
C ILE A 20 -1.97 1.41 -6.90
N TYR A 21 -1.82 1.28 -8.21
CA TYR A 21 -2.70 1.97 -9.14
C TYR A 21 -4.14 1.55 -8.93
N GLN A 22 -4.37 0.24 -8.80
CA GLN A 22 -5.72 -0.27 -8.60
C GLN A 22 -6.32 0.24 -7.30
N LEU A 23 -5.50 0.35 -6.27
CA LEU A 23 -5.95 0.88 -4.98
C LEU A 23 -6.48 2.29 -5.14
N GLY A 24 -5.70 3.15 -5.78
CA GLY A 24 -6.09 4.53 -5.93
C GLY A 24 -7.27 4.71 -6.88
N ARG A 25 -7.48 3.74 -7.78
CA ARG A 25 -8.55 3.80 -8.73
C ARG A 25 -9.88 3.34 -8.16
N ARG A 26 -9.85 2.34 -7.28
CA ARG A 26 -11.07 1.74 -6.76
C ARG A 26 -11.61 2.43 -5.52
N PHE A 27 -10.75 3.15 -4.82
CA PHE A 27 -11.13 3.77 -3.56
C PHE A 27 -10.76 5.24 -3.61
N GLU A 28 -11.39 6.02 -2.78
CA GLU A 28 -11.03 7.43 -2.67
C GLU A 28 -9.84 7.56 -1.74
N ILE A 29 -8.71 7.10 -2.21
CA ILE A 29 -7.46 7.09 -1.47
C ILE A 29 -6.39 7.73 -2.33
N VAL A 30 -5.69 8.68 -1.76
CA VAL A 30 -4.52 9.27 -2.40
C VAL A 30 -3.31 8.48 -1.96
N THR A 31 -2.50 8.04 -2.92
CA THR A 31 -1.32 7.25 -2.62
C THR A 31 -0.07 8.04 -2.93
N ASN A 32 0.95 7.83 -2.11
CA ASN A 32 2.25 8.46 -2.32
C ASN A 32 3.33 7.47 -1.93
N ILE A 33 4.13 7.07 -2.91
CA ILE A 33 5.22 6.13 -2.66
C ILE A 33 6.37 6.90 -2.04
N ARG A 34 6.76 6.49 -0.83
CA ARG A 34 7.86 7.13 -0.12
C ARG A 34 9.18 6.43 -0.38
N ARG A 35 9.17 5.13 -0.45
CA ARG A 35 10.35 4.34 -0.75
C ARG A 35 9.89 3.03 -1.36
N ALA A 36 10.73 2.45 -2.18
CA ALA A 36 10.42 1.17 -2.80
C ALA A 36 11.70 0.46 -3.16
N ASP A 37 11.64 -0.86 -3.10
CA ASP A 37 12.73 -1.70 -3.56
C ASP A 37 12.08 -2.93 -4.19
N VAL A 38 12.09 -2.94 -5.52
CA VAL A 38 11.38 -3.96 -6.27
C VAL A 38 12.37 -4.71 -7.13
N THR A 39 12.37 -6.03 -6.98
CA THR A 39 13.18 -6.89 -7.82
C THR A 39 12.24 -7.70 -8.71
N ARG A 40 12.84 -8.62 -9.48
CA ARG A 40 12.03 -9.48 -10.35
C ARG A 40 11.10 -10.39 -9.54
N ASP A 41 11.56 -10.83 -8.39
CA ASP A 41 10.88 -11.89 -7.66
C ASP A 41 10.06 -11.40 -6.49
N HIS A 42 10.34 -10.21 -5.99
CA HIS A 42 9.62 -9.68 -4.83
C HIS A 42 9.87 -8.19 -4.75
N GLY A 43 9.13 -7.55 -3.85
CA GLY A 43 9.34 -6.15 -3.64
C GLY A 43 8.67 -5.69 -2.37
N TRP A 44 9.09 -4.54 -1.89
CA TRP A 44 8.37 -3.87 -0.81
C TRP A 44 8.27 -2.40 -1.15
N VAL A 45 7.22 -1.78 -0.64
CA VAL A 45 6.93 -0.37 -0.89
C VAL A 45 6.49 0.25 0.43
N LEU A 46 7.08 1.38 0.75
CA LEU A 46 6.60 2.20 1.86
C LEU A 46 5.64 3.21 1.26
N LEU A 47 4.37 3.06 1.56
CA LEU A 47 3.31 3.80 0.92
C LEU A 47 2.58 4.67 1.95
N GLU A 48 2.38 5.91 1.60
CA GLU A 48 1.55 6.79 2.42
C GLU A 48 0.19 6.88 1.74
N VAL A 49 -0.88 6.63 2.51
CA VAL A 49 -2.24 6.67 1.98
C VAL A 49 -3.04 7.68 2.79
N SER A 50 -3.87 8.43 2.09
CA SER A 50 -4.72 9.45 2.71
C SER A 50 -6.15 9.26 2.25
N GLY A 51 -7.09 9.42 3.18
CA GLY A 51 -8.50 9.29 2.87
C GLY A 51 -9.30 9.16 4.14
N GLU A 52 -10.59 8.92 3.99
CA GLU A 52 -11.44 8.66 5.13
C GLU A 52 -11.04 7.33 5.77
N PRO A 53 -11.09 7.23 7.09
CA PRO A 53 -10.65 6.00 7.75
C PRO A 53 -11.35 4.75 7.22
N ASP A 54 -12.64 4.82 6.93
CA ASP A 54 -13.35 3.66 6.40
C ASP A 54 -12.82 3.25 5.03
N GLU A 55 -12.50 4.23 4.19
CA GLU A 55 -11.93 3.94 2.88
C GLU A 55 -10.55 3.33 3.02
N LEU A 56 -9.76 3.84 3.95
CA LEU A 56 -8.42 3.28 4.18
C LEU A 56 -8.51 1.83 4.64
N ASP A 57 -9.47 1.53 5.51
CA ASP A 57 -9.67 0.14 5.94
C ASP A 57 -10.04 -0.75 4.77
N ARG A 58 -10.93 -0.30 3.91
CA ARG A 58 -11.32 -1.08 2.75
C ARG A 58 -10.15 -1.28 1.79
N GLY A 59 -9.33 -0.25 1.66
CA GLY A 59 -8.15 -0.35 0.80
C GLY A 59 -7.18 -1.39 1.31
N VAL A 60 -6.95 -1.44 2.62
CA VAL A 60 -6.07 -2.44 3.20
C VAL A 60 -6.64 -3.83 2.95
N GLU A 61 -7.95 -4.01 3.15
CA GLU A 61 -8.57 -5.30 2.89
C GLU A 61 -8.41 -5.71 1.43
N PHE A 62 -8.54 -4.76 0.52
CA PHE A 62 -8.34 -5.04 -0.90
C PHE A 62 -6.94 -5.56 -1.16
N LEU A 63 -5.93 -4.87 -0.61
CA LEU A 63 -4.54 -5.29 -0.81
C LEU A 63 -4.32 -6.69 -0.24
N GLU A 64 -4.83 -6.94 0.95
CA GLU A 64 -4.66 -8.24 1.56
C GLU A 64 -5.38 -9.34 0.80
N SER A 65 -6.54 -9.02 0.22
CA SER A 65 -7.28 -9.99 -0.57
C SER A 65 -6.54 -10.35 -1.84
N LYS A 66 -5.66 -9.47 -2.32
CA LYS A 66 -4.84 -9.76 -3.48
C LYS A 66 -3.59 -10.55 -3.12
N GLY A 67 -3.33 -10.73 -1.84
CA GLY A 67 -2.15 -11.45 -1.40
C GLY A 67 -0.99 -10.56 -0.99
N VAL A 68 -1.19 -9.26 -0.93
CA VAL A 68 -0.17 -8.34 -0.47
C VAL A 68 -0.10 -8.40 1.05
N LYS A 69 1.09 -8.50 1.60
CA LYS A 69 1.27 -8.40 3.04
C LYS A 69 1.34 -6.93 3.41
N VAL A 70 0.48 -6.49 4.30
CA VAL A 70 0.39 -5.09 4.70
C VAL A 70 0.79 -4.97 6.16
N GLU A 71 1.79 -4.14 6.43
CA GLU A 71 2.28 -3.89 7.78
C GLU A 71 2.25 -2.40 8.06
N PRO A 72 1.93 -2.00 9.28
CA PRO A 72 2.04 -0.59 9.64
C PRO A 72 3.52 -0.17 9.64
N ALA A 73 3.76 1.06 9.28
CA ALA A 73 5.11 1.59 9.20
C ALA A 73 5.24 2.81 10.10
N GLU A 74 4.89 2.65 11.36
CA GLU A 74 4.83 3.77 12.28
C GLU A 74 6.17 4.39 12.55
N GLY A 75 7.21 3.57 12.56
CA GLY A 75 8.53 4.09 12.86
C GLY A 75 9.03 5.09 11.84
N ASP A 76 8.40 5.15 10.70
CA ASP A 76 8.80 6.05 9.64
C ASP A 76 8.02 7.35 9.63
N VAL A 77 7.12 7.50 10.53
CA VAL A 77 6.32 8.70 10.59
C VAL A 77 7.09 9.75 11.36
N VAL A 78 7.72 10.58 10.64
CA VAL A 78 8.56 11.57 11.26
C VAL A 78 8.29 12.88 10.60
N GLU A 79 7.32 13.52 10.95
CA GLU A 79 7.09 14.83 10.36
C GLU A 79 6.75 15.83 11.37
#